data_daf443b0b2bba51f6312ffb79c744fb8
#
_entry.id   daf443b0b2bba51f6312ffb79c744fb8
#
_cell.length_a   1.000
_cell.length_b   1.000
_cell.length_c   1.000
_cell.angle_alpha   90.00
_cell.angle_beta   90.00
_cell.angle_gamma   90.00
#
_symmetry.space_group_name_H-M   'P 1'
#
loop_
_entity.id
_entity.type
_entity.pdbx_description
1 polymer ?
#
loop_
_entity_poly.entity_id
_entity_poly.type
_entity_poly.pdbx_seq_one_letter_code
_entity_poly.pdbx_strand_id
1 'polypeptide(L)'
;MKIERVESILAGNSQIVRVITDNGLIGIGQSACWGYLEATDAVVKKFADYLVGKDPLDIEHHWQYMYRFSHFRGAAIMGALSAVDIALWDIAGKHFNVPTYALMGGKVREKARVYYHVFG
;
A
#
# COMPACT_ATOMS: atom_id res chain seq x y z
N MET A 1 -16.14 -9.51 0.05
CA MET A 1 -15.39 -8.44 0.77
C MET A 1 -15.17 -7.31 -0.20
N LYS A 2 -15.38 -6.08 0.23
CA LYS A 2 -15.17 -4.90 -0.63
C LYS A 2 -14.42 -3.84 0.14
N ILE A 3 -13.64 -3.04 -0.57
CA ILE A 3 -12.99 -1.86 -0.02
C ILE A 3 -14.08 -0.83 0.30
N GLU A 4 -14.20 -0.47 1.56
CA GLU A 4 -15.13 0.56 2.04
C GLU A 4 -14.54 1.95 1.86
N ARG A 5 -13.26 2.13 2.26
CA ARG A 5 -12.54 3.39 2.11
C ARG A 5 -11.02 3.19 2.11
N VAL A 6 -10.34 4.17 1.56
CA VAL A 6 -8.87 4.29 1.57
C VAL A 6 -8.52 5.60 2.25
N GLU A 7 -7.71 5.52 3.30
CA GLU A 7 -7.24 6.67 4.07
C GLU A 7 -5.75 6.90 3.80
N SER A 8 -5.39 8.16 3.67
CA SER A 8 -3.99 8.61 3.58
C SER A 8 -3.68 9.53 4.75
N ILE A 9 -2.68 9.17 5.53
CA ILE A 9 -2.27 9.85 6.76
C ILE A 9 -0.83 10.27 6.62
N LEU A 10 -0.60 11.58 6.65
CA LEU A 10 0.75 12.15 6.65
C LEU A 10 1.28 12.23 8.09
N ALA A 11 2.42 11.60 8.35
CA ALA A 11 3.03 11.52 9.68
C ALA A 11 4.54 11.76 9.57
N GLY A 12 4.97 12.97 9.91
CA GLY A 12 6.38 13.38 9.78
C GLY A 12 6.84 13.24 8.33
N ASN A 13 7.87 12.44 8.10
CA ASN A 13 8.43 12.18 6.77
C ASN A 13 7.85 10.92 6.09
N SER A 14 6.73 10.42 6.58
CA SER A 14 6.09 9.20 6.09
C SER A 14 4.63 9.44 5.75
N GLN A 15 4.12 8.67 4.80
CA GLN A 15 2.71 8.56 4.51
C GLN A 15 2.26 7.14 4.83
N ILE A 16 1.24 7.02 5.65
CA ILE A 16 0.59 5.75 5.95
C ILE A 16 -0.71 5.66 5.15
N VAL A 17 -0.86 4.58 4.41
CA VAL A 17 -2.10 4.26 3.69
C VAL A 17 -2.82 3.14 4.43
N ARG A 18 -4.10 3.35 4.72
CA ARG A 18 -4.99 2.34 5.29
C ARG A 18 -6.08 2.01 4.28
N VAL A 19 -6.18 0.76 3.91
CA VAL A 19 -7.30 0.24 3.12
C VAL A 19 -8.24 -0.49 4.08
N ILE A 20 -9.48 -0.07 4.15
CA ILE A 20 -10.48 -0.57 5.10
C ILE A 20 -11.57 -1.28 4.31
N THR A 21 -11.94 -2.46 4.75
CA THR A 21 -12.94 -3.31 4.09
C THR A 21 -14.26 -3.32 4.84
N ASP A 22 -15.35 -3.65 4.15
CA ASP A 22 -16.71 -3.73 4.67
C ASP A 22 -16.91 -4.82 5.75
N ASN A 23 -15.98 -5.75 5.88
CA ASN A 23 -15.97 -6.77 6.93
C ASN A 23 -14.98 -6.46 8.07
N GLY A 24 -14.41 -5.25 8.12
CA GLY A 24 -13.58 -4.76 9.21
C GLY A 24 -12.09 -5.09 9.11
N LEU A 25 -11.62 -5.74 8.05
CA LEU A 25 -10.17 -5.89 7.85
C LEU A 25 -9.55 -4.56 7.46
N ILE A 26 -8.38 -4.29 7.99
CA ILE A 26 -7.59 -3.09 7.69
C ILE A 26 -6.22 -3.52 7.19
N GLY A 27 -5.88 -3.13 5.98
CA GLY A 27 -4.53 -3.26 5.45
C GLY A 27 -3.77 -1.96 5.60
N ILE A 28 -2.47 -2.08 5.88
CA ILE A 28 -1.59 -0.93 6.11
C ILE A 28 -0.43 -1.00 5.14
N GLY A 29 -0.19 0.10 4.45
CA GLY A 29 0.99 0.31 3.63
C GLY A 29 1.65 1.64 3.94
N GLN A 30 2.88 1.81 3.50
CA GLN A 30 3.64 3.03 3.74
C GLN A 30 4.33 3.50 2.46
N SER A 31 4.35 4.79 2.26
CA SER A 31 5.19 5.47 1.28
C SER A 31 6.07 6.51 1.97
N ALA A 32 7.22 6.78 1.39
CA ALA A 32 8.15 7.81 1.84
C ALA A 32 8.73 8.53 0.63
N CYS A 33 7.93 9.34 -0.04
CA CYS A 33 8.41 10.27 -1.07
C CYS A 33 8.90 11.55 -0.38
N TRP A 34 10.11 11.51 0.15
CA TRP A 34 10.66 12.55 1.00
C TRP A 34 10.63 13.92 0.32
N GLY A 35 10.09 14.91 1.04
CA GLY A 35 9.90 16.27 0.56
C GLY A 35 8.66 16.48 -0.31
N TYR A 36 7.94 15.41 -0.69
CA TYR A 36 6.78 15.50 -1.59
C TYR A 36 5.64 14.57 -1.17
N LEU A 37 5.39 14.48 0.13
CA LEU A 37 4.33 13.60 0.67
C LEU A 37 2.93 14.03 0.22
N GLU A 38 2.70 15.32 0.05
CA GLU A 38 1.43 15.88 -0.43
C GLU A 38 1.14 15.44 -1.88
N ALA A 39 2.18 15.30 -2.70
CA ALA A 39 2.02 14.77 -4.05
C ALA A 39 1.60 13.30 -4.03
N THR A 40 2.20 12.49 -3.16
CA THR A 40 1.83 11.09 -2.97
C THR A 40 0.43 10.96 -2.37
N ASP A 41 0.06 11.82 -1.42
CA ASP A 41 -1.28 11.89 -0.84
C ASP A 41 -2.36 12.17 -1.88
N ALA A 42 -2.13 13.13 -2.77
CA ALA A 42 -3.04 13.44 -3.87
C ALA A 42 -3.24 12.23 -4.81
N VAL A 43 -2.18 11.47 -5.07
CA VAL A 43 -2.27 10.26 -5.91
C VAL A 43 -3.04 9.14 -5.19
N VAL A 44 -2.81 8.92 -3.89
CA VAL A 44 -3.58 7.93 -3.11
C VAL A 44 -5.06 8.25 -3.13
N LYS A 45 -5.45 9.51 -2.96
CA LYS A 45 -6.85 9.96 -3.07
C LYS A 45 -7.45 9.64 -4.45
N LYS A 46 -6.67 9.83 -5.50
CA LYS A 46 -7.08 9.49 -6.87
C LYS A 46 -7.28 7.99 -7.06
N PHE A 47 -6.42 7.17 -6.46
CA PHE A 47 -6.58 5.71 -6.49
C PHE A 47 -7.76 5.25 -5.63
N ALA A 48 -8.08 5.94 -4.53
CA ALA A 48 -9.24 5.67 -3.70
C ALA A 48 -10.55 5.77 -4.49
N ASP A 49 -10.69 6.77 -5.37
CA ASP A 49 -11.86 6.94 -6.24
C ASP A 49 -12.15 5.69 -7.11
N TYR A 50 -11.09 4.98 -7.50
CA TYR A 50 -11.20 3.74 -8.26
C TYR A 50 -11.43 2.52 -7.36
N LEU A 51 -10.71 2.44 -6.23
CA LEU A 51 -10.62 1.23 -5.39
C LEU A 51 -11.88 0.98 -4.55
N VAL A 52 -12.58 2.05 -4.11
CA VAL A 52 -13.78 1.91 -3.28
C VAL A 52 -14.84 1.07 -4.01
N GLY A 53 -15.38 0.09 -3.30
CA GLY A 53 -16.35 -0.88 -3.82
C GLY A 53 -15.75 -2.08 -4.57
N LYS A 54 -14.42 -2.13 -4.78
CA LYS A 54 -13.72 -3.25 -5.42
C LYS A 54 -13.37 -4.34 -4.42
N ASP A 55 -13.06 -5.54 -4.92
CA ASP A 55 -12.52 -6.62 -4.10
C ASP A 55 -11.03 -6.38 -3.82
N PRO A 56 -10.60 -6.26 -2.56
CA PRO A 56 -9.19 -6.03 -2.24
C PRO A 56 -8.27 -7.21 -2.59
N LEU A 57 -8.81 -8.38 -2.90
CA LEU A 57 -8.02 -9.55 -3.27
C LEU A 57 -7.62 -9.58 -4.76
N ASP A 58 -8.21 -8.73 -5.60
CA ASP A 58 -7.81 -8.56 -7.00
C ASP A 58 -6.53 -7.74 -7.14
N ILE A 59 -5.49 -8.06 -6.34
CA ILE A 59 -4.29 -7.25 -6.12
C ILE A 59 -3.58 -6.91 -7.42
N GLU A 60 -3.27 -7.93 -8.23
CA GLU A 60 -2.56 -7.73 -9.50
C GLU A 60 -3.39 -6.90 -10.49
N HIS A 61 -4.71 -7.11 -10.53
CA HIS A 61 -5.60 -6.30 -11.36
C HIS A 61 -5.54 -4.82 -10.94
N HIS A 62 -5.60 -4.54 -9.64
CA HIS A 62 -5.51 -3.18 -9.12
C HIS A 62 -4.15 -2.56 -9.38
N TRP A 63 -3.07 -3.32 -9.21
CA TRP A 63 -1.73 -2.87 -9.53
C TRP A 63 -1.62 -2.45 -11.00
N GLN A 64 -2.06 -3.31 -11.91
CA GLN A 64 -2.03 -3.05 -13.36
C GLN A 64 -2.89 -1.84 -13.74
N TYR A 65 -4.06 -1.70 -13.15
CA TYR A 65 -4.92 -0.54 -13.38
C TYR A 65 -4.27 0.75 -12.90
N MET A 66 -3.81 0.81 -11.65
CA MET A 66 -3.16 2.00 -11.08
C MET A 66 -1.87 2.36 -11.84
N TYR A 67 -1.11 1.38 -12.26
CA TYR A 67 0.11 1.59 -13.05
C TYR A 67 -0.19 2.20 -14.42
N ARG A 68 -1.27 1.80 -15.06
CA ARG A 68 -1.67 2.24 -16.41
C ARG A 68 -2.68 3.38 -16.41
N PHE A 69 -3.12 3.84 -15.26
CA PHE A 69 -4.13 4.87 -15.09
C PHE A 69 -3.76 6.18 -15.82
N SER A 70 -2.47 6.50 -15.89
CA SER A 70 -1.95 7.69 -16.56
C SER A 70 -0.76 7.33 -17.46
N HIS A 71 -0.44 8.24 -18.40
CA HIS A 71 0.74 8.11 -19.26
C HIS A 71 2.07 8.30 -18.51
N PHE A 72 2.05 9.09 -17.45
CA PHE A 72 3.25 9.44 -16.68
C PHE A 72 3.34 8.61 -15.40
N ARG A 73 4.58 8.31 -15.00
CA ARG A 73 4.95 7.69 -13.73
C ARG A 73 5.99 8.59 -13.07
N GLY A 74 6.51 8.15 -11.99
CA GLY A 74 7.51 8.86 -11.23
C GLY A 74 7.38 8.56 -9.75
N ALA A 75 8.24 9.13 -8.93
CA ALA A 75 8.37 8.76 -7.52
C ALA A 75 7.05 8.90 -6.75
N ALA A 76 6.28 9.97 -6.95
CA ALA A 76 5.02 10.20 -6.25
C ALA A 76 3.96 9.16 -6.63
N ILE A 77 3.80 8.88 -7.92
CA ILE A 77 2.82 7.90 -8.42
C ILE A 77 3.20 6.49 -7.98
N MET A 78 4.46 6.10 -8.18
CA MET A 78 4.92 4.77 -7.81
C MET A 78 4.96 4.56 -6.30
N GLY A 79 5.27 5.60 -5.52
CA GLY A 79 5.19 5.57 -4.06
C GLY A 79 3.77 5.34 -3.56
N ALA A 80 2.79 6.06 -4.12
CA ALA A 80 1.38 5.87 -3.81
C ALA A 80 0.89 4.46 -4.17
N LEU A 81 1.24 3.99 -5.39
CA LEU A 81 0.90 2.65 -5.86
C LEU A 81 1.47 1.59 -4.92
N SER A 82 2.76 1.70 -4.58
CA SER A 82 3.42 0.76 -3.66
C SER A 82 2.75 0.73 -2.29
N ALA A 83 2.39 1.88 -1.72
CA ALA A 83 1.73 1.93 -0.42
C ALA A 83 0.35 1.25 -0.45
N VAL A 84 -0.42 1.47 -1.50
CA VAL A 84 -1.72 0.80 -1.69
C VAL A 84 -1.52 -0.71 -1.87
N ASP A 85 -0.59 -1.12 -2.72
CA ASP A 85 -0.30 -2.53 -3.00
C ASP A 85 0.11 -3.28 -1.73
N ILE A 86 1.00 -2.71 -0.92
CA ILE A 86 1.38 -3.27 0.39
C ILE A 86 0.17 -3.44 1.30
N ALA A 87 -0.74 -2.46 1.33
CA ALA A 87 -1.95 -2.54 2.14
C ALA A 87 -2.91 -3.66 1.65
N LEU A 88 -3.01 -3.87 0.33
CA LEU A 88 -3.81 -4.97 -0.23
C LEU A 88 -3.21 -6.34 0.11
N TRP A 89 -1.88 -6.49 0.03
CA TRP A 89 -1.19 -7.70 0.47
C TRP A 89 -1.33 -7.98 1.97
N ASP A 90 -1.35 -6.92 2.80
CA ASP A 90 -1.63 -7.04 4.24
C ASP A 90 -3.05 -7.54 4.50
N ILE A 91 -4.04 -7.05 3.74
CA ILE A 91 -5.42 -7.58 3.78
C ILE A 91 -5.44 -9.06 3.39
N ALA A 92 -4.77 -9.43 2.30
CA ALA A 92 -4.75 -10.82 1.84
C ALA A 92 -4.15 -11.75 2.90
N GLY A 93 -3.02 -11.36 3.51
CA GLY A 93 -2.43 -12.13 4.61
C GLY A 93 -3.39 -12.31 5.79
N LYS A 94 -4.09 -11.26 6.20
CA LYS A 94 -5.10 -11.29 7.26
C LYS A 94 -6.31 -12.13 6.89
N HIS A 95 -6.79 -11.98 5.65
CA HIS A 95 -7.94 -12.74 5.15
C HIS A 95 -7.68 -14.24 5.14
N PHE A 96 -6.53 -14.68 4.65
CA PHE A 96 -6.13 -16.09 4.60
C PHE A 96 -5.51 -16.59 5.91
N ASN A 97 -5.35 -15.72 6.92
CA ASN A 97 -4.71 -16.02 8.20
C ASN A 97 -3.30 -16.60 8.05
N VAL A 98 -2.52 -16.03 7.16
CA VAL A 98 -1.11 -16.39 6.92
C VAL A 98 -0.26 -15.12 6.86
N PRO A 99 1.02 -15.19 7.21
CA PRO A 99 1.90 -14.05 7.00
C PRO A 99 2.08 -13.78 5.50
N THR A 100 2.17 -12.50 5.12
CA THR A 100 2.24 -12.07 3.72
C THR A 100 3.34 -12.77 2.92
N TYR A 101 4.50 -13.04 3.54
CA TYR A 101 5.58 -13.76 2.85
C TYR A 101 5.17 -15.16 2.35
N ALA A 102 4.21 -15.81 3.01
CA ALA A 102 3.74 -17.13 2.58
C ALA A 102 2.96 -17.05 1.26
N LEU A 103 2.28 -15.92 1.01
CA LEU A 103 1.60 -15.66 -0.25
C LEU A 103 2.57 -15.25 -1.37
N MET A 104 3.75 -14.76 -1.00
CA MET A 104 4.77 -14.24 -1.93
C MET A 104 5.88 -15.26 -2.25
N GLY A 105 5.66 -16.54 -2.00
CA GLY A 105 6.62 -17.61 -2.34
C GLY A 105 7.41 -18.18 -1.16
N GLY A 106 7.11 -17.76 0.07
CA GLY A 106 7.68 -18.36 1.28
C GLY A 106 8.85 -17.59 1.89
N LYS A 107 9.37 -18.14 2.95
CA LYS A 107 10.44 -17.54 3.75
C LYS A 107 11.82 -17.84 3.16
N VAL A 108 12.61 -16.81 2.91
CA VAL A 108 14.00 -16.93 2.44
C VAL A 108 15.00 -16.86 3.60
N ARG A 109 14.67 -16.13 4.69
CA ARG A 109 15.57 -15.90 5.81
C ARG A 109 14.82 -15.96 7.14
N GLU A 110 15.50 -16.46 8.17
CA GLU A 110 14.98 -16.49 9.54
C GLU A 110 15.24 -15.18 10.29
N LYS A 111 16.27 -14.43 9.90
CA LYS A 111 16.69 -13.18 10.54
C LYS A 111 17.05 -12.13 9.50
N ALA A 112 16.67 -10.89 9.76
CA ALA A 112 17.12 -9.74 8.98
C ALA A 112 18.30 -9.07 9.69
N ARG A 113 19.37 -8.74 8.95
CA ARG A 113 20.45 -7.90 9.46
C ARG A 113 19.96 -6.46 9.47
N VAL A 114 20.11 -5.81 10.61
CA VAL A 114 19.77 -4.38 10.78
C VAL A 114 21.03 -3.54 10.96
N TYR A 115 20.96 -2.27 10.60
CA TYR A 115 21.96 -1.26 10.87
C TYR A 115 21.27 0.05 11.25
N TYR A 116 21.99 0.94 11.91
CA TYR A 116 21.49 2.24 12.30
C TYR A 116 22.30 3.35 11.64
N HIS A 117 21.60 4.40 11.23
CA HIS A 117 22.21 5.68 10.97
C HIS A 117 22.12 6.52 12.24
N VAL A 118 23.26 6.98 12.72
CA VAL A 118 23.31 7.96 13.79
C VAL A 118 23.47 9.32 13.14
N PHE A 119 22.46 10.14 13.23
CA PHE A 119 22.53 11.54 12.83
C PHE A 119 22.93 12.34 14.06
N GLY A 120 24.11 12.98 14.00
CA GLY A 120 24.62 13.89 15.02
C GLY A 120 24.03 15.30 14.89
#